data_f550cc76c9a734bc4e044f81243a492d
#
_entry.id   f550cc76c9a734bc4e044f81243a492d
#
_cell.length_a   1.000
_cell.length_b   1.000
_cell.length_c   1.000
_cell.angle_alpha   90.00
_cell.angle_beta   90.00
_cell.angle_gamma   90.00
#
_symmetry.space_group_name_H-M   'P 1'
#
loop_
_entity.id
_entity.type
_entity.pdbx_description
1 polymer ?
#
loop_
_entity_poly.entity_id
_entity_poly.type
_entity_poly.pdbx_seq_one_letter_code
_entity_poly.pdbx_strand_id
1 'polypeptide(L)'
;MQNSVFVKTVELLAPAKDYASAVAAVDYGADAVYIGGAKFGARQAAGNPAEEIARVAEYAHRYGVRVHATLNTLVWDDELEEAERQARELIAAGIDALIVQDM
;
A
#
# COMPACT_ATOMS: atom_id res chain seq x y z
N MET A 1 12.94 31.06 18.79
CA MET A 1 12.75 30.44 18.34
C MET A 1 12.11 29.82 17.82
N GLN A 2 11.81 29.68 17.78
CA GLN A 2 11.35 29.01 17.34
C GLN A 2 11.37 28.03 16.97
N ASN A 3 11.42 27.73 17.13
CA ASN A 3 11.39 26.87 16.82
C ASN A 3 11.02 26.00 16.48
N SER A 4 11.37 26.00 16.61
CA SER A 4 11.20 25.25 16.45
C SER A 4 10.59 24.37 16.24
N VAL A 5 10.34 24.48 15.90
CA VAL A 5 9.42 23.50 15.71
C VAL A 5 9.31 23.19 14.32
N PHE A 6 10.28 22.68 13.80
CA PHE A 6 10.15 22.19 12.52
C PHE A 6 9.75 20.82 12.63
N VAL A 7 8.50 20.61 12.45
CA VAL A 7 8.05 19.31 12.20
C VAL A 7 8.46 18.96 10.85
N LYS A 8 8.72 17.70 10.63
CA LYS A 8 9.00 17.21 9.32
C LYS A 8 7.77 17.38 8.47
N THR A 9 7.84 18.28 7.52
CA THR A 9 6.70 18.53 6.65
C THR A 9 6.80 17.80 5.35
N VAL A 10 7.95 17.18 5.05
CA VAL A 10 8.12 16.45 3.81
C VAL A 10 8.29 15.00 4.13
N GLU A 11 7.47 14.15 3.53
CA GLU A 11 7.57 12.72 3.69
C GLU A 11 8.06 12.12 2.39
N LEU A 12 8.95 11.16 2.52
CA LEU A 12 9.42 10.44 1.36
C LEU A 12 8.53 9.24 1.13
N LEU A 13 7.69 9.32 0.11
CA LEU A 13 6.80 8.24 -0.26
C LEU A 13 7.42 7.50 -1.41
N ALA A 14 7.64 6.22 -1.25
CA ALA A 14 8.31 5.42 -2.27
C ALA A 14 7.34 4.40 -2.84
N PRO A 15 7.21 4.33 -4.16
CA PRO A 15 6.39 3.28 -4.76
C PRO A 15 7.13 1.96 -4.73
N ALA A 16 6.40 0.88 -4.62
CA ALA A 16 6.99 -0.44 -4.65
C ALA A 16 6.14 -1.33 -5.53
N LYS A 17 6.78 -2.03 -6.43
CA LYS A 17 6.05 -2.94 -7.29
C LYS A 17 5.94 -4.32 -6.70
N ASP A 18 6.80 -4.66 -5.76
CA ASP A 18 6.78 -5.98 -5.14
C ASP A 18 7.50 -5.90 -3.80
N TYR A 19 7.63 -7.06 -3.15
CA TYR A 19 8.24 -7.12 -1.84
C TYR A 19 9.69 -6.65 -1.86
N ALA A 20 10.43 -7.07 -2.86
CA ALA A 20 11.85 -6.70 -2.93
C ALA A 20 12.01 -5.19 -3.07
N SER A 21 11.18 -4.57 -3.91
CA SER A 21 11.23 -3.12 -4.05
C SER A 21 10.85 -2.44 -2.75
N ALA A 22 9.88 -2.98 -2.03
CA ALA A 22 9.45 -2.38 -0.78
C ALA A 22 10.56 -2.46 0.26
N VAL A 23 11.24 -3.58 0.35
CA VAL A 23 12.35 -3.72 1.28
C VAL A 23 13.44 -2.70 0.95
N ALA A 24 13.75 -2.55 -0.34
CA ALA A 24 14.75 -1.59 -0.74
C ALA A 24 14.35 -0.17 -0.36
N ALA A 25 13.06 0.16 -0.52
CA ALA A 25 12.59 1.50 -0.18
C ALA A 25 12.70 1.76 1.32
N VAL A 26 12.33 0.77 2.13
CA VAL A 26 12.43 0.90 3.58
C VAL A 26 13.89 1.08 3.97
N ASP A 27 14.76 0.26 3.41
CA ASP A 27 16.18 0.32 3.74
C ASP A 27 16.79 1.66 3.33
N TYR A 28 16.23 2.27 2.29
CA TYR A 28 16.73 3.53 1.79
C TYR A 28 16.23 4.71 2.58
N GLY A 29 15.30 4.51 3.48
CA GLY A 29 14.85 5.58 4.35
C GLY A 29 13.50 6.17 4.01
N ALA A 30 12.66 5.45 3.29
CA ALA A 30 11.33 5.96 3.00
C ALA A 30 10.53 6.11 4.27
N ASP A 31 9.65 7.09 4.30
CA ASP A 31 8.73 7.27 5.42
C ASP A 31 7.50 6.42 5.24
N ALA A 32 7.13 6.17 4.00
CA ALA A 32 5.99 5.32 3.69
C ALA A 32 6.23 4.70 2.33
N VAL A 33 5.65 3.52 2.15
CA VAL A 33 5.73 2.79 0.90
C VAL A 33 4.32 2.60 0.39
N TYR A 34 4.08 2.83 -0.90
CA TYR A 34 2.78 2.48 -1.43
C TYR A 34 2.94 1.40 -2.49
N ILE A 35 2.04 0.43 -2.45
CA ILE A 35 2.16 -0.79 -3.22
C ILE A 35 0.78 -1.14 -3.75
N GLY A 36 0.72 -1.60 -4.98
CA GLY A 36 -0.55 -1.94 -5.59
C GLY A 36 -1.00 -3.32 -5.21
N GLY A 37 -2.25 -3.44 -4.81
CA GLY A 37 -2.86 -4.72 -4.60
C GLY A 37 -3.20 -5.37 -5.93
N ALA A 38 -3.61 -6.62 -5.87
CA ALA A 38 -4.02 -7.32 -7.06
C ALA A 38 -5.23 -6.63 -7.66
N LYS A 39 -5.23 -6.49 -8.97
CA LYS A 39 -6.35 -5.86 -9.63
C LYS A 39 -7.51 -6.84 -9.67
N PHE A 40 -8.67 -6.37 -9.26
CA PHE A 40 -9.83 -7.22 -9.37
C PHE A 40 -10.46 -7.01 -10.75
N GLY A 41 -11.18 -7.99 -11.20
CA GLY A 41 -11.79 -7.93 -12.52
C GLY A 41 -10.83 -8.16 -13.64
N ALA A 42 -9.57 -8.33 -13.36
CA ALA A 42 -8.59 -8.59 -14.41
C ALA A 42 -8.30 -10.07 -14.46
N ARG A 43 -8.14 -10.58 -15.66
CA ARG A 43 -7.83 -11.97 -15.78
C ARG A 43 -6.48 -12.28 -15.27
N GLN A 44 -5.55 -11.38 -15.50
CA GLN A 44 -4.24 -11.59 -15.01
C GLN A 44 -4.04 -10.67 -13.90
N ALA A 45 -3.68 -11.19 -12.78
CA ALA A 45 -3.41 -10.39 -11.63
C ALA A 45 -2.20 -9.55 -11.90
N ALA A 46 -2.40 -8.28 -11.90
CA ALA A 46 -1.29 -7.36 -11.91
C ALA A 46 -1.31 -6.74 -10.54
N GLY A 47 -0.22 -6.68 -9.91
CA GLY A 47 -0.16 -6.19 -8.56
C GLY A 47 0.12 -7.33 -7.61
N ASN A 48 -0.02 -7.10 -6.34
CA ASN A 48 0.49 -8.01 -5.34
C ASN A 48 -0.64 -8.65 -4.56
N PRO A 49 -0.55 -9.93 -4.30
CA PRO A 49 -1.58 -10.57 -3.47
C PRO A 49 -1.45 -10.11 -2.04
N ALA A 50 -2.52 -10.33 -1.28
CA ALA A 50 -2.57 -9.87 0.09
C ALA A 50 -1.45 -10.47 0.93
N GLU A 51 -1.06 -11.70 0.65
CA GLU A 51 0.02 -12.32 1.41
C GLU A 51 1.32 -11.57 1.24
N GLU A 52 1.60 -11.11 0.03
CA GLU A 52 2.83 -10.37 -0.19
C GLU A 52 2.76 -9.02 0.47
N ILE A 53 1.61 -8.39 0.43
CA ILE A 53 1.44 -7.09 1.07
C ILE A 53 1.55 -7.24 2.58
N ALA A 54 1.08 -8.35 3.14
CA ALA A 54 1.26 -8.60 4.56
C ALA A 54 2.74 -8.71 4.91
N ARG A 55 3.53 -9.33 4.07
CA ARG A 55 4.97 -9.41 4.31
C ARG A 55 5.62 -8.04 4.25
N VAL A 56 5.17 -7.20 3.30
CA VAL A 56 5.68 -5.84 3.21
C VAL A 56 5.33 -5.07 4.48
N ALA A 57 4.09 -5.20 4.94
CA ALA A 57 3.66 -4.48 6.13
C ALA A 57 4.47 -4.90 7.34
N GLU A 58 4.71 -6.18 7.49
CA GLU A 58 5.48 -6.67 8.61
C GLU A 58 6.89 -6.10 8.59
N TYR A 59 7.53 -6.13 7.43
CA TYR A 59 8.88 -5.62 7.33
C TYR A 59 8.93 -4.12 7.57
N ALA A 60 8.03 -3.38 6.92
CA ALA A 60 8.04 -1.94 7.01
C ALA A 60 7.75 -1.46 8.43
N HIS A 61 6.78 -2.08 9.08
CA HIS A 61 6.40 -1.66 10.42
C HIS A 61 7.52 -1.90 11.44
N ARG A 62 8.35 -2.87 11.16
CA ARG A 62 9.50 -3.13 12.03
C ARG A 62 10.41 -1.90 12.10
N TYR A 63 10.41 -1.10 11.06
CA TYR A 63 11.27 0.08 10.99
C TYR A 63 10.46 1.37 11.04
N GLY A 64 9.20 1.28 11.44
CA GLY A 64 8.38 2.48 11.59
C GLY A 64 7.92 3.08 10.29
N VAL A 65 7.93 2.32 9.20
CA VAL A 65 7.54 2.81 7.88
C VAL A 65 6.10 2.39 7.63
N ARG A 66 5.28 3.33 7.14
CA ARG A 66 3.88 3.05 6.87
C ARG A 66 3.72 2.42 5.50
N VAL A 67 2.67 1.64 5.35
CA VAL A 67 2.38 0.97 4.08
C VAL A 67 1.00 1.39 3.62
N HIS A 68 0.94 1.96 2.44
CA HIS A 68 -0.31 2.35 1.81
C HIS A 68 -0.53 1.42 0.62
N ALA A 69 -1.70 0.84 0.53
CA ALA A 69 -2.03 -0.04 -0.59
C ALA A 69 -3.01 0.68 -1.50
N THR A 70 -2.84 0.47 -2.80
CA THR A 70 -3.74 1.06 -3.76
C THR A 70 -4.64 -0.03 -4.33
N LEU A 71 -5.86 0.33 -4.61
CA LEU A 71 -6.84 -0.56 -5.19
C LEU A 71 -7.52 0.18 -6.32
N ASN A 72 -7.29 -0.28 -7.55
CA ASN A 72 -7.93 0.31 -8.70
C ASN A 72 -9.22 -0.44 -8.96
N THR A 73 -10.29 0.29 -9.08
CA THR A 73 -11.57 -0.34 -9.32
C THR A 73 -12.15 0.14 -10.63
N LEU A 74 -12.75 -0.79 -11.35
CA LEU A 74 -13.67 -0.45 -12.40
C LEU A 74 -15.04 -0.59 -11.79
N VAL A 75 -15.82 0.44 -11.87
CA VAL A 75 -17.08 0.46 -11.16
C VAL A 75 -18.13 -0.25 -11.99
N TRP A 76 -18.16 -1.55 -11.89
CA TRP A 76 -19.24 -2.37 -12.45
C TRP A 76 -19.99 -2.95 -11.28
N ASP A 77 -21.29 -3.03 -11.41
CA ASP A 77 -22.13 -3.47 -10.30
C ASP A 77 -21.68 -4.81 -9.76
N ASP A 78 -21.37 -5.74 -10.64
CA ASP A 78 -21.05 -7.08 -10.21
C ASP A 78 -19.64 -7.19 -9.64
N GLU A 79 -18.85 -6.12 -9.69
CA GLU A 79 -17.50 -6.16 -9.18
C GLU A 79 -17.34 -5.42 -7.87
N LEU A 80 -18.41 -4.81 -7.38
CA LEU A 80 -18.32 -4.09 -6.13
C LEU A 80 -18.06 -5.02 -4.96
N GLU A 81 -18.68 -6.19 -4.96
CA GLU A 81 -18.44 -7.14 -3.88
C GLU A 81 -17.01 -7.64 -3.90
N GLU A 82 -16.47 -7.83 -5.10
CA GLU A 82 -15.10 -8.26 -5.21
C GLU A 82 -14.15 -7.18 -4.72
N ALA A 83 -14.43 -5.93 -5.05
CA ALA A 83 -13.61 -4.81 -4.59
C ALA A 83 -13.66 -4.72 -3.06
N GLU A 84 -14.84 -4.91 -2.49
CA GLU A 84 -14.96 -4.86 -1.04
C GLU A 84 -14.20 -5.99 -0.39
N ARG A 85 -14.28 -7.17 -0.96
CA ARG A 85 -13.54 -8.31 -0.42
C ARG A 85 -12.04 -8.05 -0.45
N GLN A 86 -11.55 -7.52 -1.57
CA GLN A 86 -10.13 -7.21 -1.66
C GLN A 86 -9.73 -6.13 -0.67
N ALA A 87 -10.58 -5.12 -0.52
CA ALA A 87 -10.27 -4.08 0.46
C ALA A 87 -10.14 -4.67 1.85
N ARG A 88 -11.03 -5.57 2.23
CA ARG A 88 -10.95 -6.21 3.53
C ARG A 88 -9.69 -7.04 3.68
N GLU A 89 -9.30 -7.73 2.61
CA GLU A 89 -8.09 -8.53 2.67
C GLU A 89 -6.85 -7.67 2.85
N LEU A 90 -6.83 -6.53 2.17
CA LEU A 90 -5.69 -5.63 2.31
C LEU A 90 -5.64 -5.03 3.70
N ILE A 91 -6.78 -4.65 4.25
CA ILE A 91 -6.81 -4.12 5.60
C ILE A 91 -6.33 -5.18 6.58
N ALA A 92 -6.78 -6.42 6.40
CA ALA A 92 -6.35 -7.50 7.26
C ALA A 92 -4.87 -7.80 7.11
N ALA A 93 -4.28 -7.45 5.97
CA ALA A 93 -2.86 -7.67 5.77
C ALA A 93 -2.00 -6.70 6.57
N GLY A 94 -2.59 -5.66 7.13
CA GLY A 94 -1.86 -4.77 8.01
C GLY A 94 -1.47 -3.45 7.41
N ILE A 95 -2.08 -3.05 6.31
CA ILE A 95 -1.75 -1.77 5.70
C ILE A 95 -2.23 -0.63 6.59
N ASP A 96 -1.60 0.51 6.44
CA ASP A 96 -1.92 1.68 7.23
C ASP A 96 -2.96 2.56 6.56
N ALA A 97 -3.04 2.50 5.24
CA ALA A 97 -4.04 3.27 4.52
C ALA A 97 -4.37 2.56 3.22
N LEU A 98 -5.60 2.67 2.81
CA LEU A 98 -6.06 2.11 1.54
C LEU A 98 -6.45 3.27 0.64
N ILE A 99 -5.86 3.31 -0.54
CA ILE A 99 -6.16 4.33 -1.51
C ILE A 99 -6.95 3.67 -2.62
N VAL A 100 -8.19 4.09 -2.77
CA VAL A 100 -9.06 3.53 -3.78
C VAL A 100 -9.13 4.50 -4.94
N GLN A 101 -8.81 4.00 -6.11
CA GLN A 101 -8.87 4.80 -7.32
C GLN A 101 -9.96 4.25 -8.20
N ASP A 102 -10.81 5.14 -8.64
CA ASP A 102 -11.93 4.78 -9.48
C ASP A 102 -11.53 5.10 -10.91
N MET A 103 -11.44 4.09 -11.71
CA MET A 103 -10.95 4.28 -13.07
C MET A 103 -12.07 4.55 -14.06
#